data_78d7a77303cf8c403ae0494655d52dfa
#
_entry.id   78d7a77303cf8c403ae0494655d52dfa
#
_cell.length_a   1.000
_cell.length_b   1.000
_cell.length_c   1.000
_cell.angle_alpha   90.00
_cell.angle_beta   90.00
_cell.angle_gamma   90.00
#
_symmetry.space_group_name_H-M   'P 1'
#
loop_
_entity.id
_entity.type
_entity.pdbx_description
1 polymer ?
#
loop_
_entity_poly.entity_id
_entity_poly.type
_entity_poly.pdbx_seq_one_letter_code
_entity_poly.pdbx_strand_id
1 'polypeptide(L)'
;MLDDRRSIVLQALVEEYIRTGQPVSSRAVLQHCSVDVSIATIRNDLAKLESYGFVTQPHTSAGRVPTPAGYRYYVDHCSPTKLRNATRERIESFFMGVHEELSKLLKQTSGLLSEVSHYPAVVIGPGFGDELIHGLHLVHLGGNTVLVV
;
A
#
# COMPACT_ATOMS: atom_id res chain seq x y z
N MET A 1 18.53 8.87 -7.53
CA MET A 1 18.48 7.55 -6.87
C MET A 1 19.35 7.66 -5.64
N LEU A 2 18.88 7.25 -4.46
CA LEU A 2 19.72 7.22 -3.26
C LEU A 2 20.77 6.11 -3.40
N ASP A 3 21.95 6.32 -2.80
CA ASP A 3 22.90 5.22 -2.64
C ASP A 3 22.42 4.24 -1.54
N ASP A 4 22.96 3.04 -1.53
CA ASP A 4 22.53 1.96 -0.63
C ASP A 4 22.60 2.37 0.85
N ARG A 5 23.65 3.11 1.26
CA ARG A 5 23.80 3.55 2.63
C ARG A 5 22.72 4.55 3.05
N ARG A 6 22.43 5.56 2.22
CA ARG A 6 21.37 6.54 2.52
C ARG A 6 19.99 5.91 2.48
N SER A 7 19.79 4.91 1.63
CA SER A 7 18.55 4.11 1.63
C SER A 7 18.35 3.43 2.99
N ILE A 8 19.38 2.76 3.52
CA ILE A 8 19.34 2.11 4.84
C ILE A 8 19.11 3.14 5.96
N VAL A 9 19.79 4.29 5.90
CA VAL A 9 19.62 5.37 6.88
C VAL A 9 18.19 5.92 6.87
N LEU A 10 17.59 6.10 5.69
CA LEU A 10 16.20 6.55 5.56
C LEU A 10 15.22 5.50 6.09
N GLN A 11 15.44 4.23 5.77
CA GLN A 11 14.62 3.13 6.29
C GLN A 11 14.64 3.10 7.81
N ALA A 12 15.84 3.12 8.43
CA ALA A 12 15.98 3.13 9.88
C ALA A 12 15.28 4.34 10.54
N LEU A 13 15.34 5.51 9.90
CA LEU A 13 14.65 6.71 10.38
C LEU A 13 13.12 6.55 10.32
N VAL A 14 12.60 6.06 9.19
CA VAL A 14 11.15 5.87 8.99
C VAL A 14 10.61 4.82 9.97
N GLU A 15 11.29 3.69 10.13
CA GLU A 15 10.89 2.62 11.08
C GLU A 15 10.85 3.12 12.52
N GLU A 16 11.88 3.87 12.93
CA GLU A 16 11.93 4.43 14.28
C GLU A 16 10.85 5.50 14.50
N TYR A 17 10.57 6.31 13.49
CA TYR A 17 9.48 7.28 13.54
C TYR A 17 8.11 6.60 13.62
N ILE A 18 7.87 5.55 12.82
CA ILE A 18 6.63 4.76 12.89
C ILE A 18 6.44 4.16 14.29
N ARG A 19 7.52 3.68 14.90
CA ARG A 19 7.49 3.06 16.22
C ARG A 19 7.21 4.05 17.36
N THR A 20 7.77 5.27 17.27
CA THR A 20 7.78 6.23 18.39
C THR A 20 6.82 7.41 18.22
N GLY A 21 6.49 7.77 16.99
CA GLY A 21 5.76 9.00 16.67
C GLY A 21 6.52 10.29 16.98
N GLN A 22 7.83 10.20 17.28
CA GLN A 22 8.65 11.33 17.71
C GLN A 22 9.79 11.61 16.73
N PRO A 23 10.25 12.89 16.58
CA PRO A 23 11.38 13.22 15.74
C PRO A 23 12.62 12.40 16.11
N VAL A 24 13.23 11.76 15.10
CA VAL A 24 14.29 10.78 15.27
C VAL A 24 15.66 11.44 15.30
N SER A 25 16.43 11.22 16.36
CA SER A 25 17.79 11.73 16.47
C SER A 25 18.79 10.88 15.65
N SER A 26 19.93 11.50 15.23
CA SER A 26 20.99 10.77 14.53
C SER A 26 21.55 9.58 15.35
N ARG A 27 21.49 9.65 16.68
CA ARG A 27 21.90 8.56 17.57
C ARG A 27 20.90 7.40 17.50
N ALA A 28 19.60 7.69 17.49
CA ALA A 28 18.57 6.68 17.36
C ALA A 28 18.66 5.99 15.98
N VAL A 29 18.88 6.73 14.92
CA VAL A 29 19.10 6.15 13.58
C VAL A 29 20.31 5.21 13.60
N LEU A 30 21.45 5.65 14.16
CA LEU A 30 22.67 4.83 14.24
C LEU A 30 22.43 3.51 14.98
N GLN A 31 21.62 3.51 16.05
CA GLN A 31 21.30 2.30 16.82
C GLN A 31 20.46 1.28 16.06
N HIS A 32 19.68 1.73 15.10
CA HIS A 32 18.73 0.88 14.36
C HIS A 32 19.19 0.58 12.92
N CYS A 33 20.20 1.28 12.41
CA CYS A 33 20.72 1.00 11.08
C CYS A 33 21.80 -0.09 11.11
N SER A 34 21.78 -0.94 10.09
CA SER A 34 22.71 -2.07 9.94
C SER A 34 24.06 -1.68 9.34
N VAL A 35 24.41 -0.39 9.31
CA VAL A 35 25.68 0.09 8.76
C VAL A 35 26.62 0.51 9.89
N ASP A 36 27.88 0.06 9.77
CA ASP A 36 28.94 0.43 10.72
C ASP A 36 29.60 1.75 10.28
N VAL A 37 29.05 2.85 10.79
CA VAL A 37 29.52 4.20 10.47
C VAL A 37 29.48 5.11 11.71
N SER A 38 30.17 6.24 11.65
CA SER A 38 30.17 7.23 12.72
C SER A 38 28.84 8.01 12.79
N ILE A 39 28.53 8.54 13.97
CA ILE A 39 27.38 9.46 14.15
C ILE A 39 27.50 10.71 13.27
N ALA A 40 28.72 11.15 12.96
CA ALA A 40 28.97 12.28 12.06
C ALA A 40 28.57 11.93 10.62
N THR A 41 28.85 10.71 10.19
CA THR A 41 28.41 10.19 8.88
C THR A 41 26.89 10.16 8.80
N ILE A 42 26.20 9.63 9.82
CA ILE A 42 24.72 9.64 9.87
C ILE A 42 24.17 11.06 9.79
N ARG A 43 24.75 12.03 10.50
CA ARG A 43 24.33 13.44 10.41
C ARG A 43 24.46 14.00 8.99
N ASN A 44 25.55 13.70 8.31
CA ASN A 44 25.77 14.12 6.93
C ASN A 44 24.77 13.47 5.98
N ASP A 45 24.49 12.18 6.15
CA ASP A 45 23.51 11.46 5.33
C ASP A 45 22.09 12.02 5.57
N LEU A 46 21.72 12.30 6.82
CA LEU A 46 20.44 12.94 7.14
C LEU A 46 20.31 14.34 6.55
N ALA A 47 21.39 15.14 6.55
CA ALA A 47 21.40 16.46 5.91
C ALA A 47 21.22 16.34 4.38
N LYS A 48 21.80 15.32 3.76
CA LYS A 48 21.59 15.04 2.33
C LYS A 48 20.17 14.56 2.04
N LEU A 49 19.62 13.67 2.86
CA LEU A 49 18.23 13.22 2.74
C LEU A 49 17.24 14.37 2.90
N GLU A 50 17.56 15.35 3.76
CA GLU A 50 16.79 16.58 3.92
C GLU A 50 16.88 17.46 2.66
N SER A 51 18.07 17.64 2.09
CA SER A 51 18.24 18.39 0.83
C SER A 51 17.53 17.74 -0.36
N TYR A 52 17.30 16.44 -0.32
CA TYR A 52 16.53 15.68 -1.32
C TYR A 52 15.03 15.66 -1.03
N GLY A 53 14.59 16.22 0.10
CA GLY A 53 13.18 16.30 0.47
C GLY A 53 12.58 15.02 1.06
N PHE A 54 13.39 14.02 1.43
CA PHE A 54 12.89 12.78 2.03
C PHE A 54 12.63 12.89 3.52
N VAL A 55 13.34 13.78 4.20
CA VAL A 55 13.15 14.08 5.63
C VAL A 55 13.12 15.59 5.84
N THR A 56 12.59 16.02 6.98
CA THR A 56 12.60 17.42 7.40
C THR A 56 12.91 17.53 8.89
N GLN A 57 13.38 18.67 9.31
CA GLN A 57 13.63 18.99 10.71
C GLN A 57 12.53 19.96 11.21
N PRO A 58 11.62 19.53 12.09
CA PRO A 58 10.52 20.40 12.56
C PRO A 58 10.99 21.64 13.30
N HIS A 59 12.08 21.52 14.08
CA HIS A 59 12.70 22.61 14.85
C HIS A 59 14.22 22.41 14.92
N THR A 60 14.97 23.48 15.07
CA THR A 60 16.46 23.50 15.02
C THR A 60 17.14 22.51 15.98
N SER A 61 16.52 22.20 17.12
CA SER A 61 17.02 21.24 18.12
C SER A 61 16.34 19.85 18.05
N ALA A 62 15.34 19.70 17.18
CA ALA A 62 14.62 18.43 17.03
C ALA A 62 15.41 17.44 16.16
N GLY A 63 15.08 16.14 16.30
CA GLY A 63 15.47 15.14 15.33
C GLY A 63 14.83 15.41 13.95
N ARG A 64 14.86 14.43 13.09
CA ARG A 64 14.22 14.52 11.77
C ARG A 64 12.97 13.66 11.71
N VAL A 65 12.03 14.07 10.85
CA VAL A 65 10.78 13.35 10.56
C VAL A 65 10.70 13.05 9.06
N PRO A 66 10.11 11.91 8.67
CA PRO A 66 9.92 11.62 7.25
C PRO A 66 8.92 12.59 6.62
N THR A 67 9.14 12.94 5.36
CA THR A 67 8.17 13.62 4.52
C THR A 67 7.28 12.60 3.80
N PRO A 68 6.20 13.02 3.11
CA PRO A 68 5.45 12.12 2.23
C PRO A 68 6.32 11.42 1.18
N ALA A 69 7.33 12.10 0.64
CA ALA A 69 8.29 11.51 -0.29
C ALA A 69 9.20 10.47 0.39
N GLY A 70 9.60 10.70 1.65
CA GLY A 70 10.34 9.74 2.45
C GLY A 70 9.54 8.46 2.71
N TYR A 71 8.26 8.58 3.08
CA TYR A 71 7.38 7.43 3.26
C TYR A 71 7.16 6.67 1.94
N ARG A 72 6.96 7.36 0.83
CA ARG A 72 6.79 6.72 -0.47
C ARG A 72 8.05 5.93 -0.84
N TYR A 73 9.23 6.53 -0.69
CA TYR A 73 10.48 5.83 -0.94
C TYR A 73 10.62 4.58 -0.06
N TYR A 74 10.28 4.69 1.23
CA TYR A 74 10.32 3.57 2.16
C TYR A 74 9.41 2.42 1.68
N VAL A 75 8.16 2.70 1.34
CA VAL A 75 7.21 1.67 0.86
C VAL A 75 7.68 1.00 -0.42
N ASP A 76 8.26 1.77 -1.35
CA ASP A 76 8.69 1.27 -2.66
C ASP A 76 9.99 0.43 -2.57
N HIS A 77 10.81 0.63 -1.52
CA HIS A 77 12.14 0.02 -1.40
C HIS A 77 12.34 -0.83 -0.14
N CYS A 78 11.41 -0.79 0.83
CA CYS A 78 11.52 -1.67 1.97
C CYS A 78 11.20 -3.11 1.58
N SER A 79 12.04 -4.03 2.04
CA SER A 79 11.67 -5.43 1.99
C SER A 79 10.53 -5.65 3.00
N PRO A 80 9.39 -6.19 2.59
CA PRO A 80 8.30 -6.43 3.51
C PRO A 80 8.81 -7.32 4.66
N THR A 81 8.66 -6.83 5.89
CA THR A 81 8.89 -7.65 7.07
C THR A 81 7.98 -8.87 6.95
N LYS A 82 8.56 -10.07 6.95
CA LYS A 82 7.78 -11.30 6.83
C LYS A 82 6.78 -11.34 7.99
N LEU A 83 5.51 -11.13 7.68
CA LEU A 83 4.45 -11.32 8.65
C LEU A 83 4.52 -12.75 9.20
N ARG A 84 4.25 -12.92 10.49
CA ARG A 84 4.07 -14.27 11.05
C ARG A 84 2.96 -14.97 10.28
N ASN A 85 3.16 -16.24 9.95
CA ASN A 85 2.21 -17.02 9.15
C ASN A 85 0.78 -16.88 9.67
N ALA A 86 0.56 -16.98 10.98
CA ALA A 86 -0.75 -16.82 11.60
C ALA A 86 -1.39 -15.43 11.35
N THR A 87 -0.60 -14.35 11.29
CA THR A 87 -1.10 -13.01 10.97
C THR A 87 -1.45 -12.90 9.49
N ARG A 88 -0.62 -13.46 8.63
CA ARG A 88 -0.86 -13.53 7.18
C ARG A 88 -2.13 -14.30 6.86
N GLU A 89 -2.30 -15.48 7.42
CA GLU A 89 -3.49 -16.33 7.24
C GLU A 89 -4.77 -15.60 7.72
N ARG A 90 -4.72 -14.88 8.83
CA ARG A 90 -5.85 -14.09 9.31
C ARG A 90 -6.21 -12.94 8.37
N ILE A 91 -5.22 -12.26 7.80
CA ILE A 91 -5.43 -11.20 6.81
C ILE A 91 -6.04 -11.78 5.54
N GLU A 92 -5.46 -12.86 5.02
CA GLU A 92 -5.96 -13.55 3.82
C GLU A 92 -7.39 -14.05 4.01
N SER A 93 -7.69 -14.70 5.14
CA SER A 93 -9.04 -15.17 5.46
C SER A 93 -10.06 -14.04 5.57
N PHE A 94 -9.66 -12.92 6.16
CA PHE A 94 -10.53 -11.74 6.27
C PHE A 94 -10.89 -11.20 4.87
N PHE A 95 -9.89 -10.99 4.01
CA PHE A 95 -10.16 -10.48 2.66
C PHE A 95 -10.91 -11.46 1.77
N MET A 96 -10.70 -12.78 1.94
CA MET A 96 -11.48 -13.81 1.26
C MET A 96 -12.97 -13.70 1.64
N GLY A 97 -13.29 -13.57 2.94
CA GLY A 97 -14.66 -13.40 3.40
C GLY A 97 -15.32 -12.12 2.87
N VAL A 98 -14.60 -11.00 2.92
CA VAL A 98 -15.09 -9.71 2.36
C VAL A 98 -15.34 -9.81 0.85
N HIS A 99 -14.46 -10.49 0.12
CA HIS A 99 -14.61 -10.68 -1.32
C HIS A 99 -15.87 -11.53 -1.66
N GLU A 100 -16.13 -12.59 -0.93
CA GLU A 100 -17.32 -13.42 -1.11
C GLU A 100 -18.61 -12.63 -0.83
N GLU A 101 -18.66 -11.86 0.26
CA GLU A 101 -19.81 -11.03 0.60
C GLU A 101 -20.07 -9.96 -0.44
N LEU A 102 -19.02 -9.27 -0.90
CA LEU A 102 -19.13 -8.25 -1.96
C LEU A 102 -19.63 -8.86 -3.27
N SER A 103 -19.06 -9.99 -3.69
CA SER A 103 -19.50 -10.71 -4.91
C SER A 103 -20.96 -11.13 -4.84
N LYS A 104 -21.40 -11.60 -3.68
CA LYS A 104 -22.79 -11.96 -3.44
C LYS A 104 -23.71 -10.76 -3.52
N LEU A 105 -23.32 -9.63 -2.91
CA LEU A 105 -24.06 -8.38 -2.97
C LEU A 105 -24.20 -7.86 -4.40
N LEU A 106 -23.12 -7.84 -5.15
CA LEU A 106 -23.11 -7.39 -6.55
C LEU A 106 -24.02 -8.25 -7.42
N LYS A 107 -23.98 -9.58 -7.24
CA LYS A 107 -24.85 -10.53 -7.94
C LYS A 107 -26.32 -10.32 -7.61
N GLN A 108 -26.66 -10.14 -6.34
CA GLN A 108 -28.03 -9.87 -5.90
C GLN A 108 -28.54 -8.51 -6.44
N THR A 109 -27.70 -7.48 -6.45
CA THR A 109 -28.03 -6.16 -7.00
C THR A 109 -28.27 -6.23 -8.51
N SER A 110 -27.45 -6.95 -9.25
CA SER A 110 -27.65 -7.18 -10.68
C SER A 110 -28.97 -7.89 -10.96
N GLY A 111 -29.30 -8.91 -10.17
CA GLY A 111 -30.58 -9.63 -10.28
C GLY A 111 -31.77 -8.71 -10.04
N LEU A 112 -31.77 -7.93 -8.97
CA LEU A 112 -32.83 -6.98 -8.64
C LEU A 112 -33.01 -5.92 -9.74
N LEU A 113 -31.91 -5.36 -10.24
CA LEU A 113 -31.95 -4.35 -11.32
C LEU A 113 -32.51 -4.95 -12.61
N SER A 114 -32.18 -6.18 -12.95
CA SER A 114 -32.74 -6.87 -14.11
C SER A 114 -34.24 -7.11 -13.97
N GLU A 115 -34.68 -7.49 -12.78
CA GLU A 115 -36.11 -7.73 -12.49
C GLU A 115 -36.91 -6.44 -12.58
N VAL A 116 -36.46 -5.37 -11.96
CA VAL A 116 -37.17 -4.08 -11.92
C VAL A 116 -37.18 -3.36 -13.27
N SER A 117 -36.06 -3.42 -14.01
CA SER A 117 -35.94 -2.74 -15.31
C SER A 117 -36.48 -3.53 -16.48
N HIS A 118 -36.68 -4.83 -16.32
CA HIS A 118 -36.96 -5.81 -17.42
C HIS A 118 -35.88 -5.84 -18.51
N TYR A 119 -34.65 -5.37 -18.18
CA TYR A 119 -33.48 -5.40 -19.04
C TYR A 119 -32.34 -6.13 -18.34
N PRO A 120 -31.40 -6.74 -19.12
CA PRO A 120 -30.16 -7.27 -18.52
C PRO A 120 -29.41 -6.15 -17.78
N ALA A 121 -29.04 -6.38 -16.53
CA ALA A 121 -28.27 -5.45 -15.73
C ALA A 121 -26.96 -6.09 -15.27
N VAL A 122 -25.87 -5.35 -15.39
CA VAL A 122 -24.54 -5.75 -14.91
C VAL A 122 -24.07 -4.71 -13.89
N VAL A 123 -23.72 -5.17 -12.71
CA VAL A 123 -23.11 -4.33 -11.66
C VAL A 123 -21.64 -4.70 -11.54
N ILE A 124 -20.78 -3.73 -11.75
CA ILE A 124 -19.32 -3.90 -11.73
C ILE A 124 -18.81 -3.31 -10.40
N GLY A 125 -18.04 -4.10 -9.66
CA GLY A 125 -17.46 -3.70 -8.39
C GLY A 125 -16.17 -2.89 -8.54
N PRO A 126 -15.71 -2.24 -7.47
CA PRO A 126 -14.39 -1.62 -7.45
C PRO A 126 -13.29 -2.68 -7.65
N GLY A 127 -12.30 -2.37 -8.47
CA GLY A 127 -11.20 -3.28 -8.83
C GLY A 127 -11.19 -3.71 -10.30
N PHE A 128 -12.29 -3.52 -11.02
CA PHE A 128 -12.35 -3.76 -12.48
C PHE A 128 -12.03 -2.49 -13.31
N GLY A 129 -11.52 -1.44 -12.67
CA GLY A 129 -11.26 -0.16 -13.34
C GLY A 129 -10.19 -0.20 -14.44
N ASP A 130 -9.32 -1.21 -14.40
CA ASP A 130 -8.25 -1.39 -15.39
C ASP A 130 -8.50 -2.58 -16.34
N GLU A 131 -9.61 -3.31 -16.17
CA GLU A 131 -9.99 -4.40 -17.04
C GLU A 131 -10.89 -3.88 -18.16
N LEU A 132 -10.40 -3.97 -19.39
CA LEU A 132 -11.17 -3.65 -20.59
C LEU A 132 -12.07 -4.83 -20.95
N ILE A 133 -13.37 -4.56 -21.12
CA ILE A 133 -14.29 -5.54 -21.72
C ILE A 133 -13.93 -5.65 -23.21
N HIS A 134 -13.26 -6.74 -23.58
CA HIS A 134 -12.85 -6.99 -24.96
C HIS A 134 -13.97 -7.46 -25.88
N GLY A 135 -15.07 -7.94 -25.31
CA GLY A 135 -16.25 -8.36 -26.08
C GLY A 135 -17.38 -8.78 -25.17
N LEU A 136 -18.58 -8.69 -25.68
CA LEU A 136 -19.80 -9.15 -25.00
C LEU A 136 -20.57 -10.00 -26.03
N HIS A 137 -20.64 -11.29 -25.75
CA HIS A 137 -21.33 -12.24 -26.60
C HIS A 137 -22.66 -12.66 -25.97
N LEU A 138 -23.72 -12.49 -26.71
CA LEU A 138 -25.06 -12.94 -26.31
C LEU A 138 -25.35 -14.29 -26.95
N VAL A 139 -25.52 -15.33 -26.15
CA VAL A 139 -25.88 -16.66 -26.61
C VAL A 139 -27.31 -16.93 -26.20
N HIS A 140 -28.21 -17.12 -27.16
CA HIS A 140 -29.61 -17.44 -26.92
C HIS A 140 -29.72 -18.91 -26.51
N LEU A 141 -30.24 -19.20 -25.32
CA LEU A 141 -30.37 -20.52 -24.76
C LEU A 141 -31.76 -21.15 -24.98
N GLY A 142 -32.68 -20.45 -25.68
CA GLY A 142 -34.05 -20.87 -25.92
C GLY A 142 -35.08 -20.14 -25.05
N GLY A 143 -36.30 -19.97 -25.57
CA GLY A 143 -37.32 -19.15 -24.91
C GLY A 143 -36.89 -17.72 -24.72
N ASN A 144 -37.00 -17.18 -23.50
CA ASN A 144 -36.61 -15.82 -23.16
C ASN A 144 -35.27 -15.76 -22.40
N THR A 145 -34.41 -16.80 -22.52
CA THR A 145 -33.15 -16.90 -21.78
C THR A 145 -31.95 -16.63 -22.69
N VAL A 146 -31.11 -15.70 -22.27
CA VAL A 146 -29.87 -15.32 -22.95
C VAL A 146 -28.69 -15.47 -21.97
N LEU A 147 -27.65 -16.15 -22.42
CA LEU A 147 -26.37 -16.18 -21.71
C LEU A 147 -25.49 -15.02 -22.22
N VAL A 148 -24.95 -14.27 -21.31
CA VAL A 148 -23.97 -13.22 -21.58
C VAL A 148 -22.58 -13.78 -21.27
N VAL A 149 -21.67 -13.77 -22.25
CA VAL A 149 -20.30 -14.27 -22.11
C VAL A 149 -19.32 -13.15 -22.42
#